data_bc487e9a227bd4d6640a9defd1fb32b1
#
_entry.id   bc487e9a227bd4d6640a9defd1fb32b1
#
_cell.length_a   1.000
_cell.length_b   1.000
_cell.length_c   1.000
_cell.angle_alpha   90.00
_cell.angle_beta   90.00
_cell.angle_gamma   90.00
#
_symmetry.space_group_name_H-M   'P 1'
#
loop_
_entity.id
_entity.type
_entity.pdbx_description
1 polymer ?
#
loop_
_entity_poly.entity_id
_entity_poly.type
_entity_poly.pdbx_seq_one_letter_code
_entity_poly.pdbx_strand_id
1 'polypeptide(L)'
;RRMMLNAAQHLPRALFGLPTLLKGLGLVRKINAAGVRRFVGTTGFMAKPHGQGAIAFTFSCKGRQETLVTDLLLTHQGVIPSTHMTRAAGIVHEWNTAQAAFQPVTDTWGATNVAGLHVAGDGAGIGGAETAAASGERAALNILHLSGRISADTCLQQASQGRGSLFRSRSIRPFLDAAYMPPADILSPTDETIVCRCEEKTAGDIRKSISQGVTGLRHIKTSLRVGMGPCQGRMCDATVRGILCASTPQDAANIPTPRARNPIKPVTLGELAALTKDQKELV
;
A
#
# COMPACT_ATOMS: atom_id res chain seq x y z
N ARG A 1 -11.39 14.89 12.24
CA ARG A 1 -10.85 15.55 13.46
C ARG A 1 -9.94 14.62 14.29
N ARG A 2 -10.34 13.37 14.57
CA ARG A 2 -9.56 12.42 15.39
C ARG A 2 -8.18 12.09 14.77
N MET A 3 -8.09 11.87 13.46
CA MET A 3 -6.82 11.63 12.76
C MET A 3 -5.85 12.82 12.88
N MET A 4 -6.34 14.06 12.73
CA MET A 4 -5.49 15.25 12.88
C MET A 4 -5.02 15.47 14.32
N LEU A 5 -5.82 15.10 15.32
CA LEU A 5 -5.40 15.13 16.72
C LEU A 5 -4.30 14.09 16.99
N ASN A 6 -4.44 12.88 16.44
CA ASN A 6 -3.41 11.86 16.55
C ASN A 6 -2.12 12.25 15.79
N ALA A 7 -2.23 12.96 14.67
CA ALA A 7 -1.08 13.49 13.96
C ALA A 7 -0.35 14.60 14.74
N ALA A 8 -1.09 15.42 15.49
CA ALA A 8 -0.51 16.53 16.24
C ALA A 8 0.58 16.11 17.25
N GLN A 9 0.48 14.93 17.85
CA GLN A 9 1.52 14.39 18.75
C GLN A 9 2.88 14.17 18.05
N HIS A 10 2.89 14.04 16.73
CA HIS A 10 4.09 13.86 15.93
C HIS A 10 4.66 15.16 15.34
N LEU A 11 4.00 16.31 15.60
CA LEU A 11 4.42 17.64 15.10
C LEU A 11 5.88 18.00 15.45
N PRO A 12 6.38 17.82 16.69
CA PRO A 12 7.76 18.17 17.00
C PRO A 12 8.77 17.45 16.10
N ARG A 13 8.52 16.17 15.80
CA ARG A 13 9.36 15.39 14.91
C ARG A 13 9.18 15.76 13.44
N ALA A 14 7.95 16.14 13.04
CA ALA A 14 7.63 16.57 11.68
C ALA A 14 8.31 17.88 11.28
N LEU A 15 8.72 18.73 12.23
CA LEU A 15 9.47 19.97 11.96
C LEU A 15 10.80 19.70 11.26
N PHE A 16 11.45 18.56 11.50
CA PHE A 16 12.64 18.16 10.74
C PHE A 16 12.36 17.89 9.27
N GLY A 17 11.10 17.62 8.91
CA GLY A 17 10.62 17.47 7.54
C GLY A 17 9.91 18.71 6.98
N LEU A 18 10.12 19.89 7.54
CA LEU A 18 9.47 21.15 7.14
C LEU A 18 9.46 21.42 5.63
N PRO A 19 10.53 21.16 4.87
CA PRO A 19 10.49 21.34 3.40
C PRO A 19 9.37 20.53 2.72
N THR A 20 9.11 19.31 3.18
CA THR A 20 8.02 18.48 2.66
C THR A 20 6.64 19.05 3.00
N LEU A 21 6.46 19.58 4.22
CA LEU A 21 5.22 20.25 4.61
C LEU A 21 4.99 21.52 3.78
N LEU A 22 6.01 22.35 3.60
CA LEU A 22 5.93 23.57 2.77
C LEU A 22 5.61 23.24 1.31
N LYS A 23 6.22 22.18 0.75
CA LYS A 23 5.90 21.68 -0.58
C LYS A 23 4.42 21.29 -0.67
N GLY A 24 3.89 20.55 0.31
CA GLY A 24 2.48 20.17 0.37
C GLY A 24 1.55 21.39 0.43
N LEU A 25 1.85 22.36 1.28
CA LEU A 25 1.10 23.62 1.36
C LEU A 25 1.15 24.41 0.06
N GLY A 26 2.31 24.46 -0.60
CA GLY A 26 2.48 25.09 -1.90
C GLY A 26 1.60 24.45 -2.98
N LEU A 27 1.51 23.10 -3.01
CA LEU A 27 0.62 22.38 -3.94
C LEU A 27 -0.85 22.72 -3.67
N VAL A 28 -1.27 22.74 -2.39
CA VAL A 28 -2.64 23.12 -2.01
C VAL A 28 -2.96 24.54 -2.46
N ARG A 29 -2.03 25.49 -2.29
CA ARG A 29 -2.21 26.87 -2.76
C ARG A 29 -2.36 26.94 -4.28
N LYS A 30 -1.54 26.20 -5.03
CA LYS A 30 -1.64 26.13 -6.50
C LYS A 30 -3.00 25.58 -6.96
N ILE A 31 -3.50 24.51 -6.34
CA ILE A 31 -4.82 23.94 -6.63
C ILE A 31 -5.93 24.95 -6.38
N ASN A 32 -5.88 25.66 -5.25
CA ASN A 32 -6.87 26.70 -4.92
C ASN A 32 -6.80 27.89 -5.88
N ALA A 33 -5.58 28.34 -6.23
CA ALA A 33 -5.39 29.43 -7.20
C ALA A 33 -5.87 29.07 -8.62
N ALA A 34 -5.81 27.80 -8.98
CA ALA A 34 -6.36 27.28 -10.24
C ALA A 34 -7.90 27.15 -10.25
N GLY A 35 -8.58 27.57 -9.18
CA GLY A 35 -10.04 27.48 -9.08
C GLY A 35 -10.61 26.07 -8.93
N VAL A 36 -9.75 25.07 -8.63
CA VAL A 36 -10.22 23.68 -8.45
C VAL A 36 -11.03 23.57 -7.16
N ARG A 37 -12.28 23.13 -7.28
CA ARG A 37 -13.16 22.91 -6.14
C ARG A 37 -12.64 21.79 -5.25
N ARG A 38 -12.54 22.04 -3.95
CA ARG A 38 -12.08 21.08 -2.96
C ARG A 38 -13.15 20.80 -1.92
N PHE A 39 -13.44 19.53 -1.70
CA PHE A 39 -14.34 19.07 -0.64
C PHE A 39 -13.50 18.37 0.43
N VAL A 40 -13.64 18.77 1.68
CA VAL A 40 -12.84 18.25 2.81
C VAL A 40 -13.76 17.66 3.87
N GLY A 41 -13.35 16.54 4.46
CA GLY A 41 -14.16 15.83 5.44
C GLY A 41 -15.36 15.12 4.80
N THR A 42 -15.16 14.60 3.62
CA THR A 42 -16.15 13.86 2.84
C THR A 42 -16.24 12.41 3.28
N THR A 43 -17.43 11.83 3.22
CA THR A 43 -17.73 10.42 3.56
C THR A 43 -18.84 9.88 2.66
N GLY A 44 -19.09 8.57 2.69
CA GLY A 44 -20.22 7.96 2.01
C GLY A 44 -20.14 8.07 0.48
N PHE A 45 -18.99 7.73 -0.07
CA PHE A 45 -18.75 7.80 -1.52
C PHE A 45 -19.55 6.75 -2.28
N MET A 46 -20.25 7.20 -3.33
CA MET A 46 -21.01 6.33 -4.22
C MET A 46 -20.85 6.83 -5.66
N ALA A 47 -20.52 5.92 -6.57
CA ALA A 47 -20.48 6.19 -8.00
C ALA A 47 -21.52 5.32 -8.71
N LYS A 48 -22.35 5.93 -9.56
CA LYS A 48 -23.35 5.23 -10.37
C LYS A 48 -23.26 5.69 -11.83
N PRO A 49 -23.54 4.82 -12.79
CA PRO A 49 -23.71 5.24 -14.19
C PRO A 49 -24.79 6.32 -14.28
N HIS A 50 -24.57 7.32 -15.14
CA HIS A 50 -25.50 8.43 -15.39
C HIS A 50 -25.56 8.74 -16.88
N GLY A 51 -26.70 8.56 -17.50
CA GLY A 51 -26.88 8.78 -18.93
C GLY A 51 -25.91 7.96 -19.81
N GLN A 52 -25.53 8.52 -20.94
CA GLN A 52 -24.63 7.88 -21.90
C GLN A 52 -23.16 8.16 -21.53
N GLY A 53 -22.57 7.29 -20.67
CA GLY A 53 -21.14 7.30 -20.40
C GLY A 53 -20.66 8.20 -19.24
N ALA A 54 -21.55 9.02 -18.65
CA ALA A 54 -21.21 9.82 -17.49
C ALA A 54 -21.34 9.03 -16.17
N ILE A 55 -20.75 9.56 -15.11
CA ILE A 55 -20.77 9.02 -13.75
C ILE A 55 -21.37 10.05 -12.80
N ALA A 56 -22.44 9.68 -12.10
CA ALA A 56 -22.92 10.44 -10.95
C ALA A 56 -22.16 10.01 -9.70
N PHE A 57 -21.30 10.89 -9.20
CA PHE A 57 -20.52 10.68 -7.98
C PHE A 57 -21.13 11.44 -6.82
N THR A 58 -21.66 10.71 -5.85
CA THR A 58 -22.35 11.23 -4.68
C THR A 58 -21.51 11.01 -3.41
N PHE A 59 -21.48 12.02 -2.54
CA PHE A 59 -20.78 11.96 -1.26
C PHE A 59 -21.42 12.94 -0.26
N SER A 60 -21.18 12.71 1.03
CA SER A 60 -21.57 13.65 2.09
C SER A 60 -20.40 14.58 2.40
N CYS A 61 -20.65 15.89 2.45
CA CYS A 61 -19.70 16.91 2.88
C CYS A 61 -20.36 17.82 3.91
N LYS A 62 -19.79 17.88 5.12
CA LYS A 62 -20.33 18.70 6.24
C LYS A 62 -21.82 18.45 6.52
N GLY A 63 -22.27 17.19 6.41
CA GLY A 63 -23.65 16.79 6.64
C GLY A 63 -24.62 17.05 5.49
N ARG A 64 -24.15 17.56 4.36
CA ARG A 64 -24.95 17.73 3.14
C ARG A 64 -24.52 16.73 2.08
N GLN A 65 -25.48 16.20 1.37
CA GLN A 65 -25.23 15.32 0.23
C GLN A 65 -24.93 16.18 -1.00
N GLU A 66 -23.82 15.88 -1.66
CA GLU A 66 -23.36 16.52 -2.90
C GLU A 66 -23.33 15.44 -3.99
N THR A 67 -23.72 15.81 -5.20
CA THR A 67 -23.62 14.96 -6.39
C THR A 67 -22.92 15.72 -7.50
N LEU A 68 -21.88 15.11 -8.06
CA LEU A 68 -21.15 15.62 -9.21
C LEU A 68 -21.33 14.66 -10.36
N VAL A 69 -21.65 15.20 -11.55
CA VAL A 69 -21.70 14.42 -12.78
C VAL A 69 -20.42 14.71 -13.57
N THR A 70 -19.73 13.65 -13.98
CA THR A 70 -18.44 13.74 -14.68
C THR A 70 -18.26 12.57 -15.64
N ASP A 71 -17.50 12.79 -16.70
CA ASP A 71 -17.12 11.73 -17.66
C ASP A 71 -15.94 10.91 -17.17
N LEU A 72 -15.15 11.43 -16.20
CA LEU A 72 -13.99 10.76 -15.66
C LEU A 72 -13.94 10.92 -14.13
N LEU A 73 -13.87 9.79 -13.41
CA LEU A 73 -13.66 9.73 -11.98
C LEU A 73 -12.35 8.99 -11.67
N LEU A 74 -11.40 9.70 -11.09
CA LEU A 74 -10.16 9.12 -10.61
C LEU A 74 -10.25 8.90 -9.09
N THR A 75 -9.99 7.68 -8.65
CA THR A 75 -10.00 7.31 -7.22
C THR A 75 -8.59 6.99 -6.74
N HIS A 76 -8.22 7.53 -5.58
CA HIS A 76 -6.95 7.24 -4.92
C HIS A 76 -7.13 7.27 -3.41
N GLN A 77 -6.84 6.15 -2.74
CA GLN A 77 -7.05 5.99 -1.30
C GLN A 77 -5.75 5.76 -0.53
N GLY A 78 -4.63 6.10 -1.13
CA GLY A 78 -3.30 5.86 -0.61
C GLY A 78 -2.60 4.70 -1.32
N VAL A 79 -1.45 4.32 -0.79
CA VAL A 79 -0.61 3.25 -1.32
C VAL A 79 -0.17 2.33 -0.19
N ILE A 80 0.04 1.05 -0.51
CA ILE A 80 0.59 0.04 0.38
C ILE A 80 1.80 -0.63 -0.28
N PRO A 81 2.73 -1.23 0.49
CA PRO A 81 3.87 -1.94 -0.08
C PRO A 81 3.43 -3.10 -0.98
N SER A 82 4.06 -3.24 -2.14
CA SER A 82 3.84 -4.40 -3.02
C SER A 82 4.71 -5.57 -2.57
N THR A 83 4.13 -6.46 -1.75
CA THR A 83 4.87 -7.54 -1.07
C THR A 83 4.79 -8.91 -1.74
N HIS A 84 4.21 -9.03 -2.95
CA HIS A 84 4.02 -10.33 -3.59
C HIS A 84 5.34 -11.00 -3.95
N MET A 85 6.29 -10.26 -4.53
CA MET A 85 7.60 -10.79 -4.88
C MET A 85 8.39 -11.19 -3.63
N THR A 86 8.43 -10.33 -2.63
CA THR A 86 9.16 -10.58 -1.39
C THR A 86 8.57 -11.76 -0.61
N ARG A 87 7.24 -11.92 -0.60
CA ARG A 87 6.57 -13.10 -0.01
C ARG A 87 6.83 -14.38 -0.81
N ALA A 88 6.86 -14.31 -2.15
CA ALA A 88 7.20 -15.46 -2.98
C ALA A 88 8.65 -15.91 -2.79
N ALA A 89 9.57 -14.97 -2.54
CA ALA A 89 10.97 -15.23 -2.23
C ALA A 89 11.24 -15.70 -0.79
N GLY A 90 10.21 -15.84 0.05
CA GLY A 90 10.38 -16.29 1.44
C GLY A 90 10.93 -15.23 2.41
N ILE A 91 10.88 -13.97 2.05
CA ILE A 91 11.29 -12.88 2.94
C ILE A 91 10.30 -12.76 4.10
N VAL A 92 10.80 -12.55 5.31
CA VAL A 92 9.99 -12.32 6.51
C VAL A 92 9.31 -10.96 6.43
N HIS A 93 8.05 -10.90 6.84
CA HIS A 93 7.24 -9.68 6.86
C HIS A 93 6.70 -9.40 8.26
N GLU A 94 6.59 -8.12 8.59
CA GLU A 94 5.95 -7.62 9.81
C GLU A 94 4.76 -6.72 9.47
N TRP A 95 3.83 -6.59 10.41
CA TRP A 95 2.69 -5.69 10.29
C TRP A 95 3.08 -4.28 10.73
N ASN A 96 2.93 -3.31 9.83
CA ASN A 96 3.06 -1.90 10.17
C ASN A 96 1.67 -1.32 10.48
N THR A 97 1.39 -1.11 11.77
CA THR A 97 0.10 -0.60 12.24
C THR A 97 -0.18 0.83 11.73
N ALA A 98 0.84 1.66 11.59
CA ALA A 98 0.69 3.04 11.13
C ALA A 98 0.30 3.12 9.65
N GLN A 99 0.77 2.18 8.83
CA GLN A 99 0.46 2.09 7.40
C GLN A 99 -0.64 1.06 7.09
N ALA A 100 -1.13 0.34 8.09
CA ALA A 100 -2.13 -0.72 7.97
C ALA A 100 -1.77 -1.75 6.87
N ALA A 101 -0.50 -2.14 6.78
CA ALA A 101 0.02 -3.04 5.76
C ALA A 101 1.18 -3.88 6.26
N PHE A 102 1.39 -5.04 5.64
CA PHE A 102 2.62 -5.81 5.82
C PHE A 102 3.76 -5.21 5.01
N GLN A 103 4.95 -5.21 5.59
CA GLN A 103 6.19 -4.80 4.94
C GLN A 103 7.28 -5.86 5.19
N PRO A 104 8.25 -6.03 4.27
CA PRO A 104 9.38 -6.93 4.49
C PRO A 104 10.27 -6.39 5.61
N VAL A 105 10.79 -7.29 6.44
CA VAL A 105 11.80 -6.96 7.44
C VAL A 105 13.14 -6.80 6.75
N THR A 106 13.74 -5.63 6.90
CA THR A 106 15.06 -5.29 6.31
C THR A 106 15.94 -4.60 7.34
N ASP A 107 17.24 -4.75 7.17
CA ASP A 107 18.21 -3.95 7.91
C ASP A 107 18.31 -2.50 7.33
N THR A 108 19.26 -1.73 7.85
CA THR A 108 19.48 -0.34 7.40
C THR A 108 19.99 -0.23 5.97
N TRP A 109 20.47 -1.31 5.37
CA TRP A 109 20.97 -1.41 4.01
C TRP A 109 19.94 -2.01 3.04
N GLY A 110 18.77 -2.38 3.54
CA GLY A 110 17.76 -3.06 2.77
C GLY A 110 18.00 -4.56 2.62
N ALA A 111 18.99 -5.15 3.31
CA ALA A 111 19.22 -6.58 3.28
C ALA A 111 18.13 -7.32 4.05
N THR A 112 17.77 -8.51 3.57
CA THR A 112 16.69 -9.33 4.09
C THR A 112 17.23 -10.60 4.76
N ASN A 113 16.34 -11.41 5.33
CA ASN A 113 16.67 -12.75 5.82
C ASN A 113 17.09 -13.74 4.72
N VAL A 114 16.87 -13.40 3.45
CA VAL A 114 17.28 -14.22 2.29
C VAL A 114 18.59 -13.66 1.76
N ALA A 115 19.66 -14.45 1.84
CA ALA A 115 20.99 -14.03 1.39
C ALA A 115 20.98 -13.55 -0.07
N GLY A 116 21.64 -12.40 -0.33
CA GLY A 116 21.71 -11.80 -1.66
C GLY A 116 20.46 -11.01 -2.09
N LEU A 117 19.36 -11.04 -1.32
CA LEU A 117 18.16 -10.27 -1.62
C LEU A 117 18.09 -8.99 -0.77
N HIS A 118 17.96 -7.87 -1.47
CA HIS A 118 17.76 -6.55 -0.87
C HIS A 118 16.42 -5.98 -1.32
N VAL A 119 15.75 -5.24 -0.44
CA VAL A 119 14.50 -4.53 -0.72
C VAL A 119 14.65 -3.07 -0.38
N ALA A 120 14.31 -2.19 -1.32
CA ALA A 120 14.39 -0.75 -1.15
C ALA A 120 13.16 -0.05 -1.74
N GLY A 121 12.97 1.21 -1.39
CA GLY A 121 11.84 2.02 -1.82
C GLY A 121 10.52 1.62 -1.16
N ASP A 122 9.40 1.98 -1.77
CA ASP A 122 8.06 1.77 -1.21
C ASP A 122 7.69 0.29 -1.07
N GLY A 123 8.42 -0.62 -1.71
CA GLY A 123 8.30 -2.07 -1.50
C GLY A 123 8.77 -2.52 -0.11
N ALA A 124 9.67 -1.75 0.53
CA ALA A 124 10.16 -2.00 1.89
C ALA A 124 9.34 -1.26 2.98
N GLY A 125 8.34 -0.50 2.59
CA GLY A 125 7.53 0.37 3.44
C GLY A 125 7.38 1.75 2.80
N ILE A 126 6.19 2.34 2.86
CA ILE A 126 5.91 3.59 2.16
C ILE A 126 6.67 4.75 2.79
N GLY A 127 7.68 5.25 2.08
CA GLY A 127 8.53 6.36 2.51
C GLY A 127 8.43 7.61 1.64
N GLY A 128 7.96 7.47 0.42
CA GLY A 128 7.93 8.49 -0.61
C GLY A 128 9.21 8.53 -1.46
N ALA A 129 9.17 9.25 -2.58
CA ALA A 129 10.18 9.21 -3.64
C ALA A 129 11.62 9.48 -3.16
N GLU A 130 11.82 10.48 -2.30
CA GLU A 130 13.15 10.80 -1.77
C GLU A 130 13.72 9.68 -0.89
N THR A 131 12.87 9.08 -0.04
CA THR A 131 13.26 7.92 0.77
C THR A 131 13.54 6.71 -0.13
N ALA A 132 12.73 6.50 -1.16
CA ALA A 132 12.89 5.40 -2.10
C ALA A 132 14.24 5.50 -2.84
N ALA A 133 14.59 6.68 -3.37
CA ALA A 133 15.87 6.92 -4.03
C ALA A 133 17.07 6.67 -3.10
N ALA A 134 17.03 7.28 -1.92
CA ALA A 134 18.14 7.16 -0.96
C ALA A 134 18.30 5.74 -0.38
N SER A 135 17.18 4.99 -0.20
CA SER A 135 17.24 3.59 0.23
C SER A 135 17.77 2.68 -0.87
N GLY A 136 17.40 2.96 -2.14
CA GLY A 136 17.93 2.24 -3.30
C GLY A 136 19.44 2.43 -3.46
N GLU A 137 19.92 3.67 -3.32
CA GLU A 137 21.36 3.99 -3.35
C GLU A 137 22.12 3.24 -2.23
N ARG A 138 21.59 3.24 -1.01
CA ARG A 138 22.20 2.50 0.10
C ARG A 138 22.24 0.99 -0.16
N ALA A 139 21.18 0.41 -0.69
CA ALA A 139 21.14 -1.00 -1.04
C ALA A 139 22.20 -1.33 -2.12
N ALA A 140 22.32 -0.48 -3.15
CA ALA A 140 23.33 -0.64 -4.19
C ALA A 140 24.75 -0.57 -3.65
N LEU A 141 25.04 0.40 -2.75
CA LEU A 141 26.36 0.52 -2.10
C LEU A 141 26.70 -0.73 -1.28
N ASN A 142 25.74 -1.27 -0.55
CA ASN A 142 25.95 -2.50 0.21
C ASN A 142 26.23 -3.70 -0.71
N ILE A 143 25.52 -3.83 -1.80
CA ILE A 143 25.73 -4.90 -2.80
C ILE A 143 27.13 -4.78 -3.42
N LEU A 144 27.58 -3.57 -3.77
CA LEU A 144 28.93 -3.32 -4.28
C LEU A 144 30.00 -3.70 -3.25
N HIS A 145 29.78 -3.37 -1.97
CA HIS A 145 30.69 -3.77 -0.90
C HIS A 145 30.73 -5.29 -0.72
N LEU A 146 29.57 -5.95 -0.60
CA LEU A 146 29.49 -7.40 -0.45
C LEU A 146 30.07 -8.18 -1.64
N SER A 147 30.03 -7.59 -2.84
CA SER A 147 30.66 -8.16 -4.04
C SER A 147 32.15 -7.84 -4.19
N GLY A 148 32.78 -7.19 -3.20
CA GLY A 148 34.20 -6.83 -3.19
C GLY A 148 34.59 -5.71 -4.17
N ARG A 149 33.62 -4.98 -4.75
CA ARG A 149 33.88 -3.90 -5.73
C ARG A 149 34.29 -2.57 -5.09
N ILE A 150 33.87 -2.33 -3.85
CA ILE A 150 34.26 -1.15 -3.06
C ILE A 150 34.64 -1.59 -1.65
N SER A 151 35.51 -0.80 -1.00
CA SER A 151 35.88 -1.02 0.39
C SER A 151 34.74 -0.64 1.35
N ALA A 152 34.80 -1.14 2.60
CA ALA A 152 33.84 -0.78 3.66
C ALA A 152 33.86 0.75 3.91
N ASP A 153 35.03 1.36 3.96
CA ASP A 153 35.19 2.80 4.19
C ASP A 153 34.55 3.63 3.08
N THR A 154 34.79 3.25 1.81
CA THR A 154 34.14 3.88 0.66
C THR A 154 32.61 3.75 0.72
N CYS A 155 32.12 2.57 1.05
CA CYS A 155 30.67 2.32 1.21
C CYS A 155 30.07 3.22 2.29
N LEU A 156 30.67 3.29 3.48
CA LEU A 156 30.20 4.12 4.58
C LEU A 156 30.29 5.62 4.26
N GLN A 157 31.37 6.07 3.62
CA GLN A 157 31.56 7.46 3.21
C GLN A 157 30.46 7.88 2.22
N GLN A 158 30.22 7.11 1.16
CA GLN A 158 29.20 7.43 0.16
C GLN A 158 27.79 7.37 0.77
N ALA A 159 27.47 6.35 1.57
CA ALA A 159 26.18 6.25 2.25
C ALA A 159 25.91 7.40 3.25
N SER A 160 26.96 8.08 3.72
CA SER A 160 26.83 9.23 4.61
C SER A 160 26.21 10.45 3.93
N GLN A 161 26.42 10.61 2.62
CA GLN A 161 25.94 11.76 1.84
C GLN A 161 24.40 11.82 1.80
N GLY A 162 23.70 10.68 1.77
CA GLY A 162 22.23 10.59 1.77
C GLY A 162 21.56 10.66 3.15
N ARG A 163 22.32 10.64 4.26
CA ARG A 163 21.77 10.54 5.64
C ARG A 163 20.79 11.67 5.98
N GLY A 164 21.10 12.89 5.58
CA GLY A 164 20.27 14.06 5.88
C GLY A 164 18.88 13.98 5.20
N SER A 165 18.83 13.53 3.95
CA SER A 165 17.58 13.34 3.22
C SER A 165 16.73 12.23 3.85
N LEU A 166 17.33 11.07 4.14
CA LEU A 166 16.66 9.96 4.81
C LEU A 166 16.13 10.35 6.19
N PHE A 167 16.92 11.09 6.98
CA PHE A 167 16.50 11.55 8.29
C PHE A 167 15.28 12.46 8.18
N ARG A 168 15.29 13.45 7.30
CA ARG A 168 14.17 14.37 7.10
C ARG A 168 12.90 13.63 6.65
N SER A 169 13.03 12.78 5.65
CA SER A 169 11.90 12.01 5.10
C SER A 169 11.30 11.04 6.13
N ARG A 170 12.13 10.37 6.93
CA ARG A 170 11.68 9.48 8.00
C ARG A 170 11.10 10.23 9.20
N SER A 171 11.57 11.43 9.48
CA SER A 171 11.09 12.23 10.60
C SER A 171 9.64 12.72 10.42
N ILE A 172 9.23 13.05 9.20
CA ILE A 172 7.87 13.48 8.91
C ILE A 172 6.88 12.31 8.80
N ARG A 173 7.38 11.08 8.56
CA ARG A 173 6.55 9.93 8.24
C ARG A 173 5.49 9.62 9.29
N PRO A 174 5.79 9.57 10.62
CA PRO A 174 4.78 9.31 11.64
C PRO A 174 3.62 10.33 11.63
N PHE A 175 3.91 11.60 11.31
CA PHE A 175 2.88 12.61 11.15
C PHE A 175 1.98 12.32 9.94
N LEU A 176 2.56 12.00 8.80
CA LEU A 176 1.81 11.69 7.57
C LEU A 176 0.98 10.41 7.73
N ASP A 177 1.53 9.36 8.31
CA ASP A 177 0.82 8.10 8.53
C ASP A 177 -0.38 8.29 9.45
N ALA A 178 -0.24 9.07 10.53
CA ALA A 178 -1.35 9.38 11.43
C ALA A 178 -2.40 10.32 10.81
N ALA A 179 -1.98 11.28 9.95
CA ALA A 179 -2.86 12.23 9.29
C ALA A 179 -3.66 11.61 8.14
N TYR A 180 -3.11 10.60 7.48
CA TYR A 180 -3.64 9.99 6.26
C TYR A 180 -3.86 8.47 6.39
N MET A 181 -4.18 8.00 7.58
CA MET A 181 -4.57 6.61 7.79
C MET A 181 -5.78 6.25 6.92
N PRO A 182 -5.83 5.04 6.33
CA PRO A 182 -6.98 4.61 5.54
C PRO A 182 -8.29 4.74 6.30
N PRO A 183 -9.33 5.37 5.73
CA PRO A 183 -10.63 5.48 6.36
C PRO A 183 -11.29 4.11 6.59
N ALA A 184 -12.08 3.99 7.65
CA ALA A 184 -12.73 2.74 8.01
C ALA A 184 -13.71 2.24 6.95
N ASP A 185 -14.41 3.13 6.26
CA ASP A 185 -15.32 2.82 5.15
C ASP A 185 -14.63 2.28 3.90
N ILE A 186 -13.31 2.47 3.76
CA ILE A 186 -12.50 1.83 2.72
C ILE A 186 -12.05 0.43 3.14
N LEU A 187 -11.68 0.28 4.40
CA LEU A 187 -11.27 -1.02 4.94
C LEU A 187 -12.46 -1.96 5.19
N SER A 188 -13.65 -1.41 5.48
CA SER A 188 -14.87 -2.18 5.68
C SER A 188 -16.07 -1.47 5.04
N PRO A 189 -16.17 -1.49 3.69
CA PRO A 189 -17.21 -0.78 2.95
C PRO A 189 -18.59 -1.43 3.12
N THR A 190 -19.64 -0.80 2.58
CA THR A 190 -21.02 -1.33 2.56
C THR A 190 -21.11 -2.61 1.73
N ASP A 191 -22.14 -3.41 1.99
CA ASP A 191 -22.31 -4.76 1.44
C ASP A 191 -22.35 -4.80 -0.09
N GLU A 192 -22.86 -3.75 -0.73
CA GLU A 192 -22.98 -3.65 -2.19
C GLU A 192 -21.65 -3.33 -2.89
N THR A 193 -20.62 -2.95 -2.13
CA THR A 193 -19.33 -2.56 -2.70
C THR A 193 -18.57 -3.76 -3.25
N ILE A 194 -18.21 -3.72 -4.53
CA ILE A 194 -17.35 -4.74 -5.14
C ILE A 194 -15.93 -4.57 -4.58
N VAL A 195 -15.48 -5.55 -3.82
CA VAL A 195 -14.15 -5.60 -3.19
C VAL A 195 -13.16 -6.30 -4.12
N CYS A 196 -13.50 -7.46 -4.64
CA CYS A 196 -12.65 -8.18 -5.60
C CYS A 196 -13.19 -7.98 -7.01
N ARG A 197 -12.57 -7.08 -7.79
CA ARG A 197 -12.97 -6.80 -9.17
C ARG A 197 -12.74 -7.96 -10.13
N CYS A 198 -11.74 -8.80 -9.87
CA CYS A 198 -11.41 -9.94 -10.73
C CYS A 198 -12.47 -11.04 -10.67
N GLU A 199 -13.07 -11.24 -9.49
CA GLU A 199 -14.05 -12.31 -9.23
C GLU A 199 -15.43 -11.72 -8.91
N GLU A 200 -15.60 -10.41 -9.05
CA GLU A 200 -16.85 -9.65 -8.83
C GLU A 200 -17.52 -9.93 -7.47
N LYS A 201 -16.68 -10.07 -6.41
CA LYS A 201 -17.16 -10.33 -5.05
C LYS A 201 -17.34 -9.06 -4.26
N THR A 202 -18.50 -8.95 -3.63
CA THR A 202 -18.88 -7.79 -2.81
C THR A 202 -18.43 -7.96 -1.35
N ALA A 203 -18.49 -6.87 -0.59
CA ALA A 203 -18.24 -6.89 0.85
C ALA A 203 -19.31 -7.77 1.58
N GLY A 204 -20.55 -7.75 1.10
CA GLY A 204 -21.63 -8.60 1.61
C GLY A 204 -21.36 -10.09 1.43
N ASP A 205 -20.83 -10.51 0.25
CA ASP A 205 -20.44 -11.91 0.03
C ASP A 205 -19.38 -12.36 1.05
N ILE A 206 -18.40 -11.47 1.33
CA ILE A 206 -17.33 -11.76 2.29
C ILE A 206 -17.90 -11.88 3.70
N ARG A 207 -18.74 -10.92 4.15
CA ARG A 207 -19.39 -10.98 5.47
C ARG A 207 -20.29 -12.21 5.63
N LYS A 208 -21.05 -12.56 4.58
CA LYS A 208 -21.86 -13.77 4.56
C LYS A 208 -20.99 -15.02 4.75
N SER A 209 -19.87 -15.12 4.07
CA SER A 209 -18.91 -16.22 4.24
C SER A 209 -18.38 -16.29 5.69
N ILE A 210 -18.05 -15.13 6.28
CA ILE A 210 -17.58 -15.05 7.68
C ILE A 210 -18.69 -15.49 8.65
N SER A 211 -19.95 -15.08 8.45
CA SER A 211 -21.06 -15.50 9.29
C SER A 211 -21.36 -17.00 9.21
N GLN A 212 -20.91 -17.66 8.14
CA GLN A 212 -20.97 -19.12 7.95
C GLN A 212 -19.77 -19.86 8.57
N GLY A 213 -18.91 -19.18 9.33
CA GLY A 213 -17.79 -19.78 10.06
C GLY A 213 -16.42 -19.67 9.38
N VAL A 214 -16.31 -18.90 8.30
CA VAL A 214 -15.00 -18.63 7.69
C VAL A 214 -14.21 -17.62 8.54
N THR A 215 -13.04 -18.00 9.02
CA THR A 215 -12.27 -17.24 10.02
C THR A 215 -10.92 -16.67 9.51
N GLY A 216 -10.62 -16.79 8.24
CA GLY A 216 -9.31 -16.35 7.71
C GLY A 216 -9.28 -16.05 6.23
N LEU A 217 -8.34 -15.21 5.81
CA LEU A 217 -8.16 -14.80 4.41
C LEU A 217 -7.98 -15.99 3.45
N ARG A 218 -7.32 -17.04 3.92
CA ARG A 218 -7.11 -18.25 3.11
C ARG A 218 -8.43 -18.98 2.84
N HIS A 219 -9.32 -19.06 3.83
CA HIS A 219 -10.63 -19.68 3.67
C HIS A 219 -11.54 -18.81 2.79
N ILE A 220 -11.54 -17.48 2.97
CA ILE A 220 -12.26 -16.55 2.08
C ILE A 220 -11.80 -16.72 0.63
N LYS A 221 -10.47 -16.82 0.42
CA LYS A 221 -9.89 -17.08 -0.91
C LYS A 221 -10.41 -18.39 -1.50
N THR A 222 -10.47 -19.45 -0.71
CA THR A 222 -10.90 -20.79 -1.19
C THR A 222 -12.40 -20.82 -1.48
N SER A 223 -13.24 -20.24 -0.61
CA SER A 223 -14.69 -20.30 -0.74
C SER A 223 -15.26 -19.34 -1.79
N LEU A 224 -14.65 -18.14 -1.94
CA LEU A 224 -15.16 -17.08 -2.81
C LEU A 224 -14.26 -16.77 -3.99
N ARG A 225 -13.09 -17.40 -4.12
CA ARG A 225 -12.02 -17.12 -5.10
C ARG A 225 -11.42 -15.71 -4.98
N VAL A 226 -11.76 -14.95 -3.94
CA VAL A 226 -11.22 -13.60 -3.69
C VAL A 226 -9.70 -13.63 -3.65
N GLY A 227 -9.07 -12.80 -4.48
CA GLY A 227 -7.61 -12.74 -4.60
C GLY A 227 -6.99 -13.83 -5.51
N MET A 228 -7.80 -14.62 -6.24
CA MET A 228 -7.30 -15.61 -7.22
C MET A 228 -7.15 -15.04 -8.62
N GLY A 229 -7.80 -13.94 -8.94
CA GLY A 229 -7.73 -13.35 -10.27
C GLY A 229 -6.35 -12.77 -10.63
N PRO A 230 -6.18 -12.14 -11.81
CA PRO A 230 -4.89 -11.69 -12.34
C PRO A 230 -4.11 -10.76 -11.42
N CYS A 231 -4.81 -9.94 -10.59
CA CYS A 231 -4.14 -9.07 -9.63
C CYS A 231 -3.58 -9.81 -8.40
N GLN A 232 -3.92 -11.09 -8.20
CA GLN A 232 -3.43 -11.94 -7.10
C GLN A 232 -3.62 -11.30 -5.71
N GLY A 233 -4.75 -10.60 -5.49
CA GLY A 233 -5.08 -9.95 -4.22
C GLY A 233 -4.47 -8.56 -4.01
N ARG A 234 -3.66 -8.03 -4.94
CA ARG A 234 -3.04 -6.69 -4.78
C ARG A 234 -4.04 -5.58 -4.55
N MET A 235 -5.24 -5.69 -5.15
CA MET A 235 -6.29 -4.68 -5.04
C MET A 235 -7.20 -4.89 -3.83
N CYS A 236 -7.46 -6.14 -3.44
CA CYS A 236 -8.52 -6.45 -2.46
C CYS A 236 -8.01 -6.88 -1.08
N ASP A 237 -6.74 -7.32 -0.92
CA ASP A 237 -6.25 -7.91 0.34
C ASP A 237 -6.46 -7.01 1.56
N ALA A 238 -6.16 -5.70 1.44
CA ALA A 238 -6.33 -4.75 2.54
C ALA A 238 -7.79 -4.62 2.98
N THR A 239 -8.73 -4.51 2.03
CA THR A 239 -10.16 -4.40 2.31
C THR A 239 -10.73 -5.71 2.85
N VAL A 240 -10.35 -6.86 2.27
CA VAL A 240 -10.80 -8.18 2.77
C VAL A 240 -10.33 -8.41 4.21
N ARG A 241 -9.09 -8.04 4.52
CA ARG A 241 -8.54 -8.06 5.88
C ARG A 241 -9.31 -7.14 6.82
N GLY A 242 -9.60 -5.91 6.37
CA GLY A 242 -10.37 -4.94 7.14
C GLY A 242 -11.79 -5.44 7.46
N ILE A 243 -12.49 -6.05 6.49
CA ILE A 243 -13.79 -6.66 6.70
C ILE A 243 -13.70 -7.81 7.72
N LEU A 244 -12.68 -8.67 7.61
CA LEU A 244 -12.48 -9.77 8.55
C LEU A 244 -12.26 -9.25 9.97
N CYS A 245 -11.39 -8.23 10.15
CA CYS A 245 -11.16 -7.60 11.46
C CYS A 245 -12.41 -6.91 12.01
N ALA A 246 -13.23 -6.29 11.16
CA ALA A 246 -14.49 -5.66 11.59
C ALA A 246 -15.59 -6.68 11.97
N SER A 247 -15.52 -7.90 11.43
CA SER A 247 -16.51 -8.96 11.63
C SER A 247 -16.10 -10.00 12.68
N THR A 248 -14.85 -9.98 13.15
CA THR A 248 -14.30 -10.94 14.11
C THR A 248 -13.39 -10.23 15.11
N PRO A 249 -13.12 -10.82 16.30
CA PRO A 249 -12.22 -10.22 17.30
C PRO A 249 -10.74 -10.38 16.95
N GLN A 250 -10.37 -10.54 15.67
CA GLN A 250 -8.99 -10.74 15.24
C GLN A 250 -8.27 -9.41 14.98
N ASP A 251 -7.02 -9.32 15.41
CA ASP A 251 -6.13 -8.23 15.03
C ASP A 251 -5.55 -8.46 13.62
N ALA A 252 -5.48 -7.42 12.83
CA ALA A 252 -4.93 -7.42 11.48
C ALA A 252 -3.49 -7.98 11.40
N ALA A 253 -2.68 -7.72 12.43
CA ALA A 253 -1.32 -8.24 12.56
C ALA A 253 -1.26 -9.77 12.64
N ASN A 254 -2.26 -10.37 13.27
CA ASN A 254 -2.33 -11.82 13.52
C ASN A 254 -3.00 -12.61 12.39
N ILE A 255 -3.58 -11.93 11.41
CA ILE A 255 -4.19 -12.59 10.27
C ILE A 255 -3.11 -12.86 9.21
N PRO A 256 -2.75 -14.15 8.95
CA PRO A 256 -1.72 -14.46 7.97
C PRO A 256 -2.16 -14.08 6.55
N THR A 257 -1.23 -13.57 5.76
CA THR A 257 -1.48 -13.30 4.35
C THR A 257 -1.56 -14.60 3.54
N PRO A 258 -2.41 -14.68 2.52
CA PRO A 258 -2.38 -15.78 1.58
C PRO A 258 -1.00 -15.91 0.92
N ARG A 259 -0.52 -17.15 0.72
CA ARG A 259 0.78 -17.39 0.08
C ARG A 259 0.76 -16.85 -1.36
N ALA A 260 1.77 -16.05 -1.71
CA ALA A 260 2.03 -15.67 -3.08
C ALA A 260 2.41 -16.92 -3.91
N ARG A 261 1.97 -16.97 -5.16
CA ARG A 261 2.24 -18.09 -6.09
C ARG A 261 2.99 -17.58 -7.29
N ASN A 262 3.97 -18.32 -7.75
CA ASN A 262 4.62 -18.08 -9.02
C ASN A 262 3.77 -18.64 -10.20
N PRO A 263 3.76 -17.96 -11.33
CA PRO A 263 4.31 -16.63 -11.60
C PRO A 263 3.51 -15.55 -10.87
N ILE A 264 4.19 -14.56 -10.30
CA ILE A 264 3.54 -13.49 -9.49
C ILE A 264 2.77 -12.46 -10.33
N LYS A 265 2.85 -12.54 -11.64
CA LYS A 265 2.05 -11.79 -12.63
C LYS A 265 1.67 -12.73 -13.78
N PRO A 266 0.59 -12.43 -14.52
CA PRO A 266 0.25 -13.20 -15.71
C PRO A 266 1.41 -13.25 -16.70
N VAL A 267 1.64 -14.43 -17.28
CA VAL A 267 2.59 -14.70 -18.35
C VAL A 267 1.87 -15.43 -19.47
N THR A 268 2.32 -15.30 -20.70
CA THR A 268 1.74 -16.00 -21.83
C THR A 268 2.21 -17.46 -21.91
N LEU A 269 1.42 -18.31 -22.53
CA LEU A 269 1.83 -19.70 -22.78
C LEU A 269 3.09 -19.76 -23.65
N GLY A 270 3.25 -18.80 -24.58
CA GLY A 270 4.45 -18.71 -25.42
C GLY A 270 5.72 -18.40 -24.60
N GLU A 271 5.63 -17.49 -23.63
CA GLU A 271 6.75 -17.20 -22.71
C GLU A 271 7.11 -18.45 -21.88
N LEU A 272 6.11 -19.17 -21.34
CA LEU A 272 6.37 -20.41 -20.60
C LEU A 272 6.96 -21.52 -21.51
N ALA A 273 6.50 -21.64 -22.74
CA ALA A 273 7.02 -22.62 -23.68
C ALA A 273 8.46 -22.34 -24.11
N ALA A 274 8.83 -21.03 -24.16
CA ALA A 274 10.17 -20.58 -24.53
C ALA A 274 11.22 -20.76 -23.41
N LEU A 275 10.82 -21.10 -22.17
CA LEU A 275 11.77 -21.36 -21.08
C LEU A 275 12.67 -22.55 -21.43
N THR A 276 13.98 -22.38 -21.21
CA THR A 276 14.95 -23.46 -21.31
C THR A 276 14.71 -24.51 -20.21
N LYS A 277 15.34 -25.68 -20.35
CA LYS A 277 15.20 -26.77 -19.38
C LYS A 277 15.63 -26.30 -17.96
N ASP A 278 16.76 -25.62 -17.88
CA ASP A 278 17.31 -25.09 -16.61
C ASP A 278 16.41 -24.00 -15.98
N GLN A 279 15.73 -23.20 -16.82
CA GLN A 279 14.77 -22.19 -16.36
C GLN A 279 13.44 -22.80 -15.90
N LYS A 280 13.05 -23.98 -16.45
CA LYS A 280 11.82 -24.69 -16.05
C LYS A 280 11.92 -25.29 -14.65
N GLU A 281 13.11 -25.62 -14.18
CA GLU A 281 13.35 -26.14 -12.84
C GLU A 281 13.28 -25.07 -11.74
N LEU A 282 13.30 -23.77 -12.13
CA LEU A 282 13.22 -22.62 -11.23
C LEU A 282 11.79 -22.06 -11.03
N VAL A 283 10.80 -22.57 -11.74
CA VAL A 283 9.39 -22.18 -11.69
C VAL A 283 8.54 -23.21 -10.96
#